data_2a8ce6e6e3cf3c790a4082255076075e
#
_entry.id   2a8ce6e6e3cf3c790a4082255076075e
#
_cell.length_a   1.000
_cell.length_b   1.000
_cell.length_c   1.000
_cell.angle_alpha   90.00
_cell.angle_beta   90.00
_cell.angle_gamma   90.00
#
_symmetry.space_group_name_H-M   'P 1'
#
loop_
_entity.id
_entity.type
_entity.pdbx_description
1 polymer ?
#
loop_
_entity_poly.entity_id
_entity_poly.type
_entity_poly.pdbx_seq_one_letter_code
_entity_poly.pdbx_strand_id
1 'polypeptide(L)'
;YSYNPQRARKILTDAGFQYNSQQQLLDKDGNLVKFNILVKSEDQSRIALAVQVEEDLKNIGIQTDLQTLSFNTVLQKILAKRDWECYVGNFEAGVVEPNEIAVFWTSNGSFHMFNKNSKSTKRPIIGWKATDWEKEIDELFTSAAREADESKRKQIYGEFQQIVAEQLPVFFLVNPISLKAVRNRVENVEDSAVSRFLWNIDELRLREEDG
;
A
#
# COMPACT_ATOMS: atom_id res chain seq x y z
N TYR A 1 -13.51 4.12 -7.06
CA TYR A 1 -14.64 3.55 -6.29
C TYR A 1 -15.16 4.59 -5.30
N SER A 2 -16.48 4.76 -5.23
CA SER A 2 -17.12 5.61 -4.22
C SER A 2 -17.46 4.79 -2.97
N TYR A 3 -17.42 5.44 -1.80
CA TYR A 3 -17.85 4.82 -0.55
C TYR A 3 -19.34 4.45 -0.61
N ASN A 4 -19.65 3.16 -0.52
CA ASN A 4 -21.03 2.66 -0.60
C ASN A 4 -21.17 1.30 0.12
N PRO A 5 -21.43 1.31 1.43
CA PRO A 5 -21.58 0.09 2.22
C PRO A 5 -22.73 -0.82 1.76
N GLN A 6 -23.83 -0.24 1.25
CA GLN A 6 -24.97 -1.01 0.74
C GLN A 6 -24.59 -1.80 -0.51
N ARG A 7 -23.85 -1.16 -1.43
CA ARG A 7 -23.33 -1.84 -2.61
C ARG A 7 -22.30 -2.91 -2.23
N ALA A 8 -21.45 -2.65 -1.25
CA ALA A 8 -20.48 -3.63 -0.74
C ALA A 8 -21.19 -4.87 -0.18
N ARG A 9 -22.23 -4.69 0.66
CA ARG A 9 -23.04 -5.80 1.16
C ARG A 9 -23.70 -6.59 0.05
N LYS A 10 -24.23 -5.90 -0.98
CA LYS A 10 -24.83 -6.57 -2.13
C LYS A 10 -23.81 -7.41 -2.90
N ILE A 11 -22.62 -6.89 -3.17
CA ILE A 11 -21.55 -7.62 -3.85
C ILE A 11 -21.16 -8.87 -3.06
N LEU A 12 -21.03 -8.76 -1.75
CA LEU A 12 -20.71 -9.90 -0.88
C LEU A 12 -21.81 -10.98 -0.94
N THR A 13 -23.08 -10.59 -0.84
CA THR A 13 -24.20 -11.53 -0.95
C THR A 13 -24.30 -12.18 -2.32
N ASP A 14 -24.10 -11.41 -3.40
CA ASP A 14 -24.08 -11.94 -4.77
C ASP A 14 -22.92 -12.93 -4.99
N ALA A 15 -21.81 -12.78 -4.24
CA ALA A 15 -20.67 -13.69 -4.21
C ALA A 15 -20.86 -14.92 -3.31
N GLY A 16 -22.01 -15.07 -2.67
CA GLY A 16 -22.36 -16.23 -1.84
C GLY A 16 -22.08 -16.10 -0.35
N PHE A 17 -21.64 -14.92 0.13
CA PHE A 17 -21.53 -14.64 1.54
C PHE A 17 -22.90 -14.41 2.16
N GLN A 18 -23.03 -14.69 3.45
CA GLN A 18 -24.30 -14.59 4.19
C GLN A 18 -24.13 -13.73 5.45
N TYR A 19 -25.24 -13.23 5.99
CA TYR A 19 -25.26 -12.53 7.26
C TYR A 19 -26.01 -13.34 8.31
N ASN A 20 -25.41 -13.48 9.50
CA ASN A 20 -26.10 -14.09 10.65
C ASN A 20 -27.08 -13.11 11.31
N SER A 21 -27.79 -13.56 12.35
CA SER A 21 -28.75 -12.75 13.12
C SER A 21 -28.14 -11.52 13.79
N GLN A 22 -26.80 -11.52 14.00
CA GLN A 22 -26.05 -10.41 14.57
C GLN A 22 -25.45 -9.48 13.50
N GLN A 23 -25.85 -9.64 12.23
CA GLN A 23 -25.35 -8.86 11.09
C GLN A 23 -23.85 -9.05 10.81
N GLN A 24 -23.27 -10.16 11.27
CA GLN A 24 -21.88 -10.52 10.98
C GLN A 24 -21.82 -11.31 9.67
N LEU A 25 -20.78 -11.04 8.89
CA LEU A 25 -20.56 -11.69 7.60
C LEU A 25 -20.02 -13.11 7.79
N LEU A 26 -20.66 -14.05 7.14
CA LEU A 26 -20.24 -15.45 7.05
C LEU A 26 -19.79 -15.77 5.62
N ASP A 27 -18.77 -16.60 5.49
CA ASP A 27 -18.41 -17.19 4.20
C ASP A 27 -19.45 -18.24 3.76
N LYS A 28 -19.28 -18.80 2.57
CA LYS A 28 -20.18 -19.82 2.02
C LYS A 28 -20.23 -21.12 2.82
N ASP A 29 -19.23 -21.36 3.68
CA ASP A 29 -19.14 -22.54 4.54
C ASP A 29 -19.67 -22.24 5.96
N GLY A 30 -20.18 -21.03 6.21
CA GLY A 30 -20.78 -20.59 7.47
C GLY A 30 -19.78 -20.08 8.50
N ASN A 31 -18.51 -19.89 8.14
CA ASN A 31 -17.51 -19.35 9.05
C ASN A 31 -17.59 -17.81 9.09
N LEU A 32 -17.29 -17.23 10.26
CA LEU A 32 -17.16 -15.79 10.40
C LEU A 32 -16.03 -15.26 9.53
N VAL A 33 -16.32 -14.23 8.75
CA VAL A 33 -15.29 -13.48 8.03
C VAL A 33 -14.58 -12.55 9.01
N LYS A 34 -13.35 -12.92 9.37
CA LYS A 34 -12.51 -12.15 10.30
C LYS A 34 -11.06 -12.24 9.91
N PHE A 35 -10.32 -11.16 10.15
CA PHE A 35 -8.87 -11.11 9.96
C PHE A 35 -8.21 -10.05 10.84
N ASN A 36 -6.87 -10.12 10.96
CA ASN A 36 -6.10 -9.11 11.68
C ASN A 36 -5.63 -7.99 10.75
N ILE A 37 -5.54 -6.77 11.31
CA ILE A 37 -4.96 -5.60 10.65
C ILE A 37 -3.74 -5.17 11.46
N LEU A 38 -2.56 -5.27 10.87
CA LEU A 38 -1.33 -4.78 11.49
C LEU A 38 -1.13 -3.29 11.19
N VAL A 39 -0.72 -2.53 12.19
CA VAL A 39 -0.28 -1.14 12.04
C VAL A 39 0.91 -0.88 12.96
N LYS A 40 1.85 -0.03 12.53
CA LYS A 40 2.98 0.34 13.39
C LYS A 40 2.56 1.32 14.47
N SER A 41 3.04 1.11 15.69
CA SER A 41 2.71 1.91 16.88
C SER A 41 3.27 3.34 16.86
N GLU A 42 4.33 3.57 16.07
CA GLU A 42 5.04 4.83 16.01
C GLU A 42 4.37 5.88 15.10
N ASP A 43 3.22 5.55 14.49
CA ASP A 43 2.53 6.45 13.54
C ASP A 43 1.05 6.60 13.87
N GLN A 44 0.74 7.67 14.62
CA GLN A 44 -0.63 7.95 15.05
C GLN A 44 -1.60 8.20 13.88
N SER A 45 -1.13 8.79 12.79
CA SER A 45 -1.96 9.04 11.62
C SER A 45 -2.39 7.73 10.96
N ARG A 46 -1.50 6.75 10.88
CA ARG A 46 -1.84 5.41 10.34
C ARG A 46 -2.70 4.60 11.29
N ILE A 47 -2.52 4.74 12.59
CA ILE A 47 -3.41 4.13 13.57
C ILE A 47 -4.82 4.67 13.37
N ALA A 48 -5.00 5.99 13.21
CA ALA A 48 -6.30 6.58 12.95
C ALA A 48 -6.93 6.08 11.63
N LEU A 49 -6.14 5.94 10.57
CA LEU A 49 -6.60 5.34 9.31
C LEU A 49 -7.02 3.86 9.49
N ALA A 50 -6.25 3.09 10.23
CA ALA A 50 -6.55 1.70 10.49
C ALA A 50 -7.83 1.52 11.30
N VAL A 51 -8.06 2.38 12.30
CA VAL A 51 -9.33 2.44 13.07
C VAL A 51 -10.50 2.75 12.15
N GLN A 52 -10.37 3.72 11.24
CA GLN A 52 -11.44 4.04 10.28
C GLN A 52 -11.73 2.85 9.35
N VAL A 53 -10.71 2.17 8.86
CA VAL A 53 -10.88 0.96 8.04
C VAL A 53 -11.58 -0.15 8.83
N GLU A 54 -11.21 -0.37 10.10
CA GLU A 54 -11.87 -1.32 10.99
C GLU A 54 -13.35 -1.01 11.17
N GLU A 55 -13.70 0.26 11.42
CA GLU A 55 -15.11 0.69 11.55
C GLU A 55 -15.88 0.48 10.25
N ASP A 56 -15.31 0.83 9.11
CA ASP A 56 -15.96 0.65 7.80
C ASP A 56 -16.18 -0.83 7.47
N LEU A 57 -15.23 -1.70 7.79
CA LEU A 57 -15.36 -3.15 7.63
C LEU A 57 -16.43 -3.73 8.56
N LYS A 58 -16.48 -3.27 9.81
CA LYS A 58 -17.52 -3.65 10.78
C LYS A 58 -18.92 -3.26 10.29
N ASN A 59 -19.05 -2.10 9.65
CA ASN A 59 -20.34 -1.63 9.08
C ASN A 59 -20.88 -2.55 7.98
N ILE A 60 -20.03 -3.35 7.35
CA ILE A 60 -20.43 -4.37 6.38
C ILE A 60 -20.36 -5.80 6.93
N GLY A 61 -20.21 -5.95 8.26
CA GLY A 61 -20.27 -7.23 8.97
C GLY A 61 -18.95 -8.00 9.06
N ILE A 62 -17.86 -7.46 8.56
CA ILE A 62 -16.51 -8.06 8.65
C ILE A 62 -15.92 -7.75 10.03
N GLN A 63 -15.38 -8.76 10.70
CA GLN A 63 -14.70 -8.59 11.97
C GLN A 63 -13.19 -8.43 11.76
N THR A 64 -12.60 -7.47 12.47
CA THR A 64 -11.17 -7.25 12.43
C THR A 64 -10.55 -7.21 13.81
N ASP A 65 -9.28 -7.58 13.92
CA ASP A 65 -8.45 -7.45 15.11
C ASP A 65 -7.29 -6.49 14.79
N LEU A 66 -7.42 -5.24 15.23
CA LEU A 66 -6.42 -4.21 15.00
C LEU A 66 -5.24 -4.38 15.95
N GLN A 67 -4.09 -4.77 15.41
CA GLN A 67 -2.85 -5.00 16.16
C GLN A 67 -1.86 -3.87 15.95
N THR A 68 -1.70 -3.03 16.98
CA THR A 68 -0.70 -1.96 17.01
C THR A 68 0.62 -2.51 17.55
N LEU A 69 1.63 -2.63 16.70
CA LEU A 69 2.89 -3.30 17.00
C LEU A 69 4.08 -2.40 16.65
N SER A 70 5.24 -2.63 17.31
CA SER A 70 6.48 -1.92 16.95
C SER A 70 6.86 -2.22 15.50
N PHE A 71 7.50 -1.26 14.83
CA PHE A 71 7.94 -1.40 13.44
C PHE A 71 8.72 -2.68 13.18
N ASN A 72 9.67 -3.02 14.07
CA ASN A 72 10.46 -4.24 13.93
C ASN A 72 9.59 -5.51 14.02
N THR A 73 8.60 -5.53 14.90
CA THR A 73 7.67 -6.66 15.02
C THR A 73 6.81 -6.79 13.77
N VAL A 74 6.31 -5.67 13.22
CA VAL A 74 5.56 -5.66 11.97
C VAL A 74 6.40 -6.22 10.83
N LEU A 75 7.64 -5.76 10.66
CA LEU A 75 8.55 -6.28 9.63
C LEU A 75 8.83 -7.78 9.79
N GLN A 76 9.02 -8.25 11.01
CA GLN A 76 9.22 -9.68 11.27
C GLN A 76 7.98 -10.49 10.87
N LYS A 77 6.78 -10.02 11.22
CA LYS A 77 5.52 -10.69 10.83
C LYS A 77 5.37 -10.75 9.31
N ILE A 78 5.56 -9.63 8.63
CA ILE A 78 5.35 -9.52 7.18
C ILE A 78 6.42 -10.27 6.39
N LEU A 79 7.71 -9.99 6.64
CA LEU A 79 8.80 -10.44 5.78
C LEU A 79 9.38 -11.81 6.19
N ALA A 80 9.50 -12.08 7.49
CA ALA A 80 10.17 -13.28 7.98
C ALA A 80 9.19 -14.41 8.30
N LYS A 81 8.15 -14.11 9.08
CA LYS A 81 7.21 -15.13 9.57
C LYS A 81 6.04 -15.36 8.62
N ARG A 82 5.62 -14.34 7.85
CA ARG A 82 4.40 -14.32 7.03
C ARG A 82 3.15 -14.61 7.86
N ASP A 83 3.13 -14.08 9.07
CA ASP A 83 2.06 -14.20 10.04
C ASP A 83 1.28 -12.88 10.06
N TRP A 84 0.54 -12.62 9.01
CA TRP A 84 -0.28 -11.43 8.83
C TRP A 84 -1.35 -11.66 7.76
N GLU A 85 -2.44 -10.91 7.82
CA GLU A 85 -3.53 -10.97 6.86
C GLU A 85 -3.76 -9.62 6.18
N CYS A 86 -3.70 -8.52 6.95
CA CYS A 86 -3.78 -7.17 6.42
C CYS A 86 -2.76 -6.26 7.13
N TYR A 87 -2.27 -5.26 6.42
CA TYR A 87 -1.32 -4.29 6.95
C TYR A 87 -1.62 -2.89 6.44
N VAL A 88 -1.76 -1.93 7.38
CA VAL A 88 -1.86 -0.50 7.04
C VAL A 88 -0.47 0.12 7.15
N GLY A 89 0.08 0.45 6.00
CA GLY A 89 1.45 0.98 5.87
C GLY A 89 1.57 2.13 4.90
N ASN A 90 2.80 2.50 4.59
CA ASN A 90 3.10 3.37 3.47
C ASN A 90 4.08 2.69 2.53
N PHE A 91 4.04 3.11 1.31
CA PHE A 91 5.02 2.81 0.31
C PHE A 91 5.51 4.13 -0.29
N GLU A 92 6.80 4.40 -0.18
CA GLU A 92 7.41 5.55 -0.85
C GLU A 92 7.97 5.03 -2.18
N ALA A 93 7.31 5.41 -3.26
CA ALA A 93 7.85 5.19 -4.60
C ALA A 93 8.86 6.29 -4.93
N GLY A 94 9.90 5.95 -5.69
CA GLY A 94 10.77 6.95 -6.31
C GLY A 94 9.94 7.90 -7.18
N VAL A 95 10.20 9.19 -7.08
CA VAL A 95 9.37 10.22 -7.74
C VAL A 95 9.68 10.30 -9.24
N VAL A 96 10.84 9.82 -9.66
CA VAL A 96 11.39 10.08 -11.00
C VAL A 96 11.18 8.91 -11.95
N GLU A 97 11.37 7.68 -11.47
CA GLU A 97 11.38 6.49 -12.33
C GLU A 97 10.41 5.42 -11.79
N PRO A 98 9.29 5.19 -12.48
CA PRO A 98 8.30 4.20 -12.03
C PRO A 98 8.85 2.79 -11.88
N ASN A 99 9.91 2.43 -12.61
CA ASN A 99 10.51 1.09 -12.53
C ASN A 99 11.21 0.81 -11.18
N GLU A 100 11.51 1.83 -10.37
CA GLU A 100 12.06 1.65 -9.02
C GLU A 100 11.13 0.83 -8.12
N ILE A 101 9.82 0.87 -8.36
CA ILE A 101 8.82 0.10 -7.60
C ILE A 101 8.58 -1.32 -8.14
N ALA A 102 9.32 -1.74 -9.18
CA ALA A 102 9.22 -3.10 -9.72
C ALA A 102 9.40 -4.16 -8.62
N VAL A 103 10.27 -3.90 -7.63
CA VAL A 103 10.52 -4.81 -6.49
C VAL A 103 9.28 -5.09 -5.63
N PHE A 104 8.28 -4.21 -5.70
CA PHE A 104 7.01 -4.38 -5.00
C PHE A 104 5.95 -5.08 -5.89
N TRP A 105 5.90 -4.73 -7.17
CA TRP A 105 4.82 -5.15 -8.07
C TRP A 105 5.11 -6.44 -8.83
N THR A 106 6.36 -6.71 -9.19
CA THR A 106 6.71 -7.92 -9.94
C THR A 106 6.67 -9.17 -9.06
N SER A 107 6.23 -10.28 -9.63
CA SER A 107 6.05 -11.56 -8.93
C SER A 107 7.33 -12.11 -8.27
N ASN A 108 8.49 -11.71 -8.78
CA ASN A 108 9.81 -12.06 -8.24
C ASN A 108 10.39 -10.97 -7.31
N GLY A 109 9.66 -9.88 -7.10
CA GLY A 109 10.13 -8.75 -6.30
C GLY A 109 10.38 -9.10 -4.84
N SER A 110 11.42 -8.52 -4.26
CA SER A 110 11.76 -8.78 -2.85
C SER A 110 10.71 -8.27 -1.87
N PHE A 111 9.95 -7.24 -2.26
CA PHE A 111 8.86 -6.64 -1.50
C PHE A 111 7.47 -6.99 -2.04
N HIS A 112 7.35 -7.99 -2.90
CA HIS A 112 6.06 -8.50 -3.38
C HIS A 112 5.34 -9.24 -2.24
N MET A 113 4.62 -8.49 -1.40
CA MET A 113 4.10 -8.99 -0.12
C MET A 113 2.76 -9.71 -0.24
N PHE A 114 1.91 -9.31 -1.16
CA PHE A 114 0.52 -9.80 -1.30
C PHE A 114 0.41 -11.21 -1.94
N ASN A 115 1.41 -11.64 -2.73
CA ASN A 115 1.55 -13.02 -3.22
C ASN A 115 3.02 -13.42 -3.28
N LYS A 116 3.69 -13.46 -2.14
CA LYS A 116 5.14 -13.59 -2.10
C LYS A 116 5.64 -14.92 -2.66
N ASN A 117 6.54 -14.85 -3.65
CA ASN A 117 7.19 -15.99 -4.26
C ASN A 117 7.90 -16.87 -3.23
N SER A 118 7.61 -18.17 -3.30
CA SER A 118 8.23 -19.18 -2.43
C SER A 118 9.72 -19.38 -2.65
N LYS A 119 10.23 -19.09 -3.86
CA LYS A 119 11.65 -19.30 -4.22
C LYS A 119 12.60 -18.37 -3.46
N SER A 120 12.10 -17.23 -2.99
CA SER A 120 12.92 -16.24 -2.25
C SER A 120 13.03 -16.53 -0.76
N THR A 121 12.50 -17.63 -0.25
CA THR A 121 12.43 -17.91 1.18
C THR A 121 12.95 -19.30 1.55
N LYS A 122 13.48 -19.43 2.77
CA LYS A 122 13.88 -20.72 3.34
C LYS A 122 12.70 -21.69 3.58
N ARG A 123 11.46 -21.19 3.44
CA ARG A 123 10.22 -21.97 3.59
C ARG A 123 9.36 -21.78 2.35
N PRO A 124 9.50 -22.65 1.34
CA PRO A 124 8.69 -22.56 0.13
C PRO A 124 7.20 -22.77 0.44
N ILE A 125 6.35 -21.98 -0.19
CA ILE A 125 4.91 -22.18 -0.15
C ILE A 125 4.60 -23.25 -1.20
N ILE A 126 4.13 -24.41 -0.75
CA ILE A 126 3.77 -25.51 -1.63
C ILE A 126 2.58 -25.08 -2.52
N GLY A 127 2.72 -25.26 -3.84
CA GLY A 127 1.67 -24.89 -4.80
C GLY A 127 1.61 -23.40 -5.14
N TRP A 128 2.56 -22.58 -4.68
CA TRP A 128 2.60 -21.17 -5.08
C TRP A 128 2.71 -21.02 -6.60
N LYS A 129 1.89 -20.13 -7.14
CA LYS A 129 1.92 -19.69 -8.54
C LYS A 129 1.68 -18.20 -8.60
N ALA A 130 2.41 -17.51 -9.48
CA ALA A 130 2.00 -16.18 -9.89
C ALA A 130 0.66 -16.29 -10.64
N THR A 131 -0.25 -15.40 -10.33
CA THR A 131 -1.51 -15.24 -11.06
C THR A 131 -1.24 -14.75 -12.49
N ASP A 132 -2.22 -14.83 -13.37
CA ASP A 132 -2.01 -14.38 -14.75
C ASP A 132 -1.82 -12.86 -14.82
N TRP A 133 -2.55 -12.09 -14.00
CA TRP A 133 -2.37 -10.65 -13.93
C TRP A 133 -1.00 -10.23 -13.33
N GLU A 134 -0.42 -11.02 -12.40
CA GLU A 134 0.94 -10.78 -11.90
C GLU A 134 2.00 -11.01 -12.98
N LYS A 135 1.83 -12.05 -13.81
CA LYS A 135 2.71 -12.28 -14.97
C LYS A 135 2.64 -11.15 -15.99
N GLU A 136 1.41 -10.65 -16.24
CA GLU A 136 1.21 -9.49 -17.09
C GLU A 136 1.92 -8.25 -16.55
N ILE A 137 1.85 -7.99 -15.25
CA ILE A 137 2.64 -6.93 -14.60
C ILE A 137 4.15 -7.14 -14.78
N ASP A 138 4.65 -8.38 -14.65
CA ASP A 138 6.07 -8.69 -14.89
C ASP A 138 6.50 -8.30 -16.31
N GLU A 139 5.67 -8.59 -17.32
CA GLU A 139 5.92 -8.25 -18.72
C GLU A 139 5.85 -6.75 -18.96
N LEU A 140 4.87 -6.05 -18.37
CA LEU A 140 4.73 -4.60 -18.48
C LEU A 140 5.95 -3.87 -17.89
N PHE A 141 6.40 -4.24 -16.69
CA PHE A 141 7.59 -3.63 -16.09
C PHE A 141 8.86 -3.93 -16.89
N THR A 142 8.99 -5.13 -17.45
CA THR A 142 10.11 -5.50 -18.31
C THR A 142 10.11 -4.69 -19.61
N SER A 143 8.93 -4.50 -20.20
CA SER A 143 8.76 -3.73 -21.44
C SER A 143 9.02 -2.24 -21.21
N ALA A 144 8.45 -1.67 -20.13
CA ALA A 144 8.63 -0.28 -19.77
C ALA A 144 10.10 0.09 -19.49
N ALA A 145 10.86 -0.84 -18.88
CA ALA A 145 12.28 -0.63 -18.63
C ALA A 145 13.13 -0.53 -19.91
N ARG A 146 12.64 -1.04 -21.05
CA ARG A 146 13.32 -1.03 -22.35
C ARG A 146 12.79 0.03 -23.31
N GLU A 147 11.62 0.62 -23.01
CA GLU A 147 10.97 1.59 -23.88
C GLU A 147 11.58 2.98 -23.67
N ALA A 148 12.14 3.53 -24.75
CA ALA A 148 12.75 4.86 -24.75
C ALA A 148 11.74 5.98 -25.09
N ASP A 149 10.65 5.64 -25.77
CA ASP A 149 9.59 6.60 -26.09
C ASP A 149 8.74 6.85 -24.84
N GLU A 150 8.74 8.09 -24.36
CA GLU A 150 8.02 8.48 -23.14
C GLU A 150 6.50 8.24 -23.23
N SER A 151 5.90 8.49 -24.39
CA SER A 151 4.45 8.31 -24.58
C SER A 151 4.05 6.85 -24.52
N LYS A 152 4.82 5.97 -25.16
CA LYS A 152 4.61 4.53 -25.09
C LYS A 152 4.85 3.99 -23.68
N ARG A 153 5.89 4.47 -23.01
CA ARG A 153 6.20 4.09 -21.64
C ARG A 153 5.07 4.49 -20.68
N LYS A 154 4.47 5.68 -20.86
CA LYS A 154 3.28 6.10 -20.12
C LYS A 154 2.07 5.19 -20.35
N GLN A 155 1.88 4.71 -21.58
CA GLN A 155 0.80 3.76 -21.90
C GLN A 155 1.01 2.42 -21.16
N ILE A 156 2.21 1.87 -21.20
CA ILE A 156 2.54 0.61 -20.50
C ILE A 156 2.26 0.73 -18.99
N TYR A 157 2.69 1.83 -18.34
CA TYR A 157 2.36 2.04 -16.93
C TYR A 157 0.87 2.35 -16.69
N GLY A 158 0.15 2.88 -17.68
CA GLY A 158 -1.30 3.04 -17.64
C GLY A 158 -2.02 1.68 -17.57
N GLU A 159 -1.59 0.72 -18.38
CA GLU A 159 -2.10 -0.67 -18.37
C GLU A 159 -1.85 -1.33 -17.00
N PHE A 160 -0.63 -1.21 -16.47
CA PHE A 160 -0.30 -1.66 -15.12
C PHE A 160 -1.26 -1.07 -14.07
N GLN A 161 -1.51 0.24 -14.10
CA GLN A 161 -2.41 0.90 -13.15
C GLN A 161 -3.85 0.38 -13.26
N GLN A 162 -4.32 0.06 -14.48
CA GLN A 162 -5.62 -0.55 -14.69
C GLN A 162 -5.71 -1.93 -14.03
N ILE A 163 -4.74 -2.79 -14.26
CA ILE A 163 -4.67 -4.13 -13.63
C ILE A 163 -4.73 -4.00 -12.10
N VAL A 164 -3.91 -3.12 -11.52
CA VAL A 164 -3.90 -2.90 -10.06
C VAL A 164 -5.25 -2.39 -9.55
N ALA A 165 -5.91 -1.50 -10.30
CA ALA A 165 -7.23 -0.97 -9.93
C ALA A 165 -8.36 -2.00 -10.02
N GLU A 166 -8.22 -3.02 -10.88
CA GLU A 166 -9.18 -4.11 -11.05
C GLU A 166 -8.96 -5.24 -10.05
N GLN A 167 -7.71 -5.63 -9.82
CA GLN A 167 -7.34 -6.75 -8.96
C GLN A 167 -7.25 -6.38 -7.48
N LEU A 168 -7.04 -5.10 -7.17
CA LEU A 168 -6.99 -4.54 -5.82
C LEU A 168 -6.07 -5.30 -4.84
N PRO A 169 -4.83 -5.67 -5.22
CA PRO A 169 -3.90 -6.28 -4.28
C PRO A 169 -3.48 -5.31 -3.17
N VAL A 170 -3.63 -4.01 -3.42
CA VAL A 170 -3.35 -2.91 -2.50
C VAL A 170 -4.46 -1.86 -2.61
N PHE A 171 -4.94 -1.39 -1.47
CA PHE A 171 -5.90 -0.29 -1.39
C PHE A 171 -5.17 1.01 -1.08
N PHE A 172 -5.19 1.96 -2.01
CA PHE A 172 -4.64 3.29 -1.78
C PHE A 172 -5.64 4.11 -0.97
N LEU A 173 -5.27 4.46 0.27
CA LEU A 173 -6.16 5.17 1.18
C LEU A 173 -6.05 6.68 1.01
N VAL A 174 -4.86 7.25 1.24
CA VAL A 174 -4.60 8.68 1.20
C VAL A 174 -3.17 8.98 0.76
N ASN A 175 -2.98 10.15 0.15
CA ASN A 175 -1.66 10.75 -0.02
C ASN A 175 -1.52 11.86 1.04
N PRO A 176 -0.62 11.72 2.03
CA PRO A 176 -0.45 12.74 3.05
C PRO A 176 0.15 14.02 2.46
N ILE A 177 -0.34 15.16 2.91
CA ILE A 177 0.27 16.46 2.61
C ILE A 177 1.44 16.65 3.55
N SER A 178 2.63 16.89 2.99
CA SER A 178 3.81 17.27 3.78
C SER A 178 3.75 18.77 4.06
N LEU A 179 3.64 19.13 5.33
CA LEU A 179 3.69 20.52 5.78
C LEU A 179 5.11 20.85 6.24
N LYS A 180 5.62 21.99 5.76
CA LYS A 180 6.93 22.51 6.13
C LYS A 180 6.77 23.89 6.73
N ALA A 181 7.48 24.17 7.81
CA ALA A 181 7.55 25.49 8.41
C ALA A 181 9.01 25.92 8.50
N VAL A 182 9.32 27.07 7.97
CA VAL A 182 10.66 27.66 7.98
C VAL A 182 10.58 29.03 8.64
N ARG A 183 11.53 29.34 9.49
CA ARG A 183 11.61 30.68 10.10
C ARG A 183 11.97 31.73 9.04
N ASN A 184 11.36 32.90 9.10
CA ASN A 184 11.54 34.00 8.13
C ASN A 184 13.00 34.46 7.98
N ARG A 185 13.84 34.20 8.99
CA ARG A 185 15.27 34.50 8.94
C ARG A 185 16.11 33.56 8.10
N VAL A 186 15.53 32.44 7.62
CA VAL A 186 16.21 31.49 6.75
C VAL A 186 15.86 31.84 5.32
N GLU A 187 16.87 32.18 4.54
CA GLU A 187 16.76 32.56 3.13
C GLU A 187 17.19 31.40 2.22
N ASN A 188 16.82 31.49 0.95
CA ASN A 188 17.14 30.55 -0.11
C ASN A 188 16.57 29.13 0.13
N VAL A 189 15.46 29.02 0.85
CA VAL A 189 14.77 27.74 0.98
C VAL A 189 13.99 27.47 -0.29
N GLU A 190 14.41 26.45 -1.02
CA GLU A 190 13.73 26.01 -2.24
C GLU A 190 13.02 24.68 -2.00
N ASP A 191 11.80 24.57 -2.51
CA ASP A 191 11.07 23.32 -2.49
C ASP A 191 11.37 22.51 -3.76
N SER A 192 11.52 21.21 -3.60
CA SER A 192 11.76 20.32 -4.74
C SER A 192 10.71 19.21 -4.75
N ALA A 193 10.13 18.98 -5.92
CA ALA A 193 9.18 17.88 -6.13
C ALA A 193 9.85 16.50 -6.11
N VAL A 194 11.16 16.44 -6.35
CA VAL A 194 11.92 15.18 -6.51
C VAL A 194 12.95 14.94 -5.41
N SER A 195 13.23 15.96 -4.59
CA SER A 195 14.25 15.89 -3.55
C SER A 195 13.65 16.11 -2.16
N ARG A 196 14.37 15.67 -1.14
CA ARG A 196 13.98 15.89 0.23
C ARG A 196 14.04 17.38 0.58
N PHE A 197 13.27 17.79 1.59
CA PHE A 197 13.42 19.10 2.22
C PHE A 197 14.89 19.32 2.61
N LEU A 198 15.41 20.52 2.41
CA LEU A 198 16.82 20.90 2.59
C LEU A 198 17.79 20.26 1.57
N TRP A 199 17.32 19.96 0.37
CA TRP A 199 18.19 19.46 -0.71
C TRP A 199 19.28 20.46 -1.10
N ASN A 200 19.00 21.77 -0.94
CA ASN A 200 19.91 22.87 -1.19
C ASN A 200 20.47 23.47 0.12
N ILE A 201 20.77 22.62 1.12
CA ILE A 201 21.21 23.06 2.46
C ILE A 201 22.50 23.92 2.41
N ASP A 202 23.34 23.70 1.42
CA ASP A 202 24.58 24.45 1.16
C ASP A 202 24.35 25.88 0.65
N GLU A 203 23.15 26.19 0.15
CA GLU A 203 22.76 27.51 -0.35
C GLU A 203 21.98 28.31 0.70
N LEU A 204 21.55 27.68 1.80
CA LEU A 204 20.76 28.34 2.85
C LEU A 204 21.60 29.42 3.55
N ARG A 205 20.95 30.55 3.83
CA ARG A 205 21.54 31.67 4.56
C ARG A 205 20.68 32.08 5.72
N LEU A 206 21.30 32.57 6.76
CA LEU A 206 20.60 33.24 7.84
C LEU A 206 20.69 34.76 7.60
N ARG A 207 19.51 35.41 7.60
CA ARG A 207 19.47 36.86 7.61
C ARG A 207 20.09 37.35 8.91
N GLU A 208 21.04 38.28 8.84
CA GLU A 208 21.53 38.98 10.02
C GLU A 208 20.36 39.73 10.64
N GLU A 209 20.13 39.58 11.93
CA GLU A 209 19.18 40.42 12.66
C GLU A 209 19.78 41.82 12.66
N ASP A 210 19.07 42.80 12.09
CA ASP A 210 19.38 44.20 12.27
C ASP A 210 19.33 44.47 13.77
N GLY A 211 20.50 44.76 14.40
CA GLY A 211 20.69 44.96 15.81
C GLY A 211 20.00 46.23 16.36
#